data_39270bbcac6e375a4767e23d20de88a1
#
_entry.id   39270bbcac6e375a4767e23d20de88a1
#
_cell.length_a   1.000
_cell.length_b   1.000
_cell.length_c   1.000
_cell.angle_alpha   90.00
_cell.angle_beta   90.00
_cell.angle_gamma   90.00
#
_symmetry.space_group_name_H-M   'P 1'
#
loop_
_entity.id
_entity.type
_entity.pdbx_description
1 polymer ?
#
loop_
_entity_poly.entity_id
_entity_poly.type
_entity_poly.pdbx_seq_one_letter_code
_entity_poly.pdbx_strand_id
1 'polypeptide(L)'
;MAIWTLHGDGTIKPGEVVAPNERLSWGKTVGLGAQHVVAMFGATFVFPLLMGLNPQLAVMMSGIATLIFLGVVRGRVPSYLGSSASFVGVATAIYNAGGTPSDVSGAMFWVGVALLIVGVIIQAAGSRVIHRALPPVVTGAVVMLIGFNLAPVVATVYWPQDQWI
;
A
#
# COMPACT_ATOMS: atom_id res chain seq x y z
N MET A 1 -14.02 -18.28 17.78
CA MET A 1 -13.03 -17.49 18.57
C MET A 1 -13.00 -16.09 18.00
N ALA A 2 -13.09 -15.05 18.84
CA ALA A 2 -12.97 -13.67 18.37
C ALA A 2 -11.52 -13.45 17.88
N ILE A 3 -11.35 -12.90 16.67
CA ILE A 3 -10.03 -12.61 16.08
C ILE A 3 -9.31 -11.52 16.90
N TRP A 4 -10.08 -10.61 17.51
CA TRP A 4 -9.56 -9.51 18.32
C TRP A 4 -10.22 -9.48 19.69
N THR A 5 -9.42 -9.22 20.72
CA THR A 5 -9.88 -8.95 22.10
C THR A 5 -10.13 -7.47 22.31
N LEU A 6 -10.97 -7.11 23.25
CA LEU A 6 -11.19 -5.69 23.59
C LEU A 6 -9.98 -5.16 24.34
N HIS A 7 -9.43 -4.02 23.92
CA HIS A 7 -8.36 -3.31 24.62
C HIS A 7 -8.94 -2.63 25.88
N GLY A 8 -8.52 -3.07 27.06
CA GLY A 8 -8.97 -2.49 28.32
C GLY A 8 -10.49 -2.30 28.41
N ASP A 9 -10.92 -1.07 28.64
CA ASP A 9 -12.32 -0.62 28.65
C ASP A 9 -12.82 -0.14 27.25
N GLY A 10 -12.06 -0.36 26.19
CA GLY A 10 -12.34 0.09 24.81
C GLY A 10 -11.95 1.53 24.54
N THR A 11 -11.14 2.14 25.42
CA THR A 11 -10.57 3.48 25.24
C THR A 11 -9.04 3.43 25.27
N ILE A 12 -8.40 4.42 24.65
CA ILE A 12 -6.94 4.57 24.66
C ILE A 12 -6.60 5.68 25.67
N LYS A 13 -5.72 5.38 26.62
CA LYS A 13 -5.14 6.38 27.50
C LYS A 13 -3.85 6.95 26.88
N PRO A 14 -3.45 8.17 27.25
CA PRO A 14 -2.19 8.76 26.77
C PRO A 14 -1.00 7.82 27.07
N GLY A 15 -0.25 7.46 26.01
CA GLY A 15 0.89 6.55 26.11
C GLY A 15 0.57 5.06 25.94
N GLU A 16 -0.68 4.66 25.85
CA GLU A 16 -1.06 3.28 25.54
C GLU A 16 -1.07 3.02 24.04
N VAL A 17 -0.72 1.80 23.64
CA VAL A 17 -0.73 1.33 22.26
C VAL A 17 -1.64 0.11 22.17
N VAL A 18 -2.57 0.12 21.20
CA VAL A 18 -3.43 -1.03 20.93
C VAL A 18 -2.62 -2.09 20.18
N ALA A 19 -2.56 -3.29 20.73
CA ALA A 19 -1.84 -4.39 20.10
C ALA A 19 -2.58 -4.91 18.85
N PRO A 20 -1.88 -5.53 17.88
CA PRO A 20 -2.49 -6.03 16.63
C PRO A 20 -3.61 -7.05 16.82
N ASN A 21 -3.62 -7.76 17.96
CA ASN A 21 -4.65 -8.72 18.34
C ASN A 21 -5.77 -8.10 19.19
N GLU A 22 -5.75 -6.78 19.38
CA GLU A 22 -6.74 -6.04 20.14
C GLU A 22 -7.55 -5.11 19.26
N ARG A 23 -8.71 -4.73 19.73
CA ARG A 23 -9.58 -3.71 19.12
C ARG A 23 -10.12 -2.76 20.18
N LEU A 24 -10.48 -1.59 19.77
CA LEU A 24 -11.25 -0.65 20.57
C LEU A 24 -12.74 -1.03 20.61
N SER A 25 -13.56 -0.22 21.25
CA SER A 25 -15.01 -0.35 21.13
C SER A 25 -15.42 -0.34 19.64
N TRP A 26 -16.44 -1.10 19.26
CA TRP A 26 -16.84 -1.22 17.86
C TRP A 26 -17.09 0.12 17.16
N GLY A 27 -17.71 1.08 17.84
CA GLY A 27 -17.92 2.41 17.27
C GLY A 27 -16.62 3.12 16.89
N LYS A 28 -15.60 3.08 17.76
CA LYS A 28 -14.29 3.67 17.49
C LYS A 28 -13.54 2.89 16.40
N THR A 29 -13.59 1.56 16.44
CA THR A 29 -12.93 0.71 15.45
C THR A 29 -13.50 0.94 14.05
N VAL A 30 -14.83 1.00 13.91
CA VAL A 30 -15.48 1.29 12.63
C VAL A 30 -15.19 2.72 12.17
N GLY A 31 -15.22 3.71 13.07
CA GLY A 31 -14.90 5.09 12.74
C GLY A 31 -13.46 5.26 12.22
N LEU A 32 -12.48 4.64 12.90
CA LEU A 32 -11.08 4.64 12.45
C LEU A 32 -10.91 3.88 11.14
N GLY A 33 -11.63 2.77 10.95
CA GLY A 33 -11.63 2.04 9.68
C GLY A 33 -12.17 2.87 8.54
N ALA A 34 -13.28 3.57 8.73
CA ALA A 34 -13.85 4.47 7.74
C ALA A 34 -12.89 5.63 7.39
N GLN A 35 -12.27 6.24 8.40
CA GLN A 35 -11.22 7.25 8.20
C GLN A 35 -10.07 6.71 7.36
N HIS A 36 -9.64 5.47 7.60
CA HIS A 36 -8.56 4.85 6.85
C HIS A 36 -8.93 4.62 5.38
N VAL A 37 -10.16 4.17 5.11
CA VAL A 37 -10.68 4.02 3.74
C VAL A 37 -10.66 5.37 3.00
N VAL A 38 -11.13 6.46 3.63
CA VAL A 38 -11.12 7.80 3.04
C VAL A 38 -9.68 8.26 2.75
N ALA A 39 -8.76 8.06 3.70
CA ALA A 39 -7.36 8.47 3.54
C ALA A 39 -6.66 7.73 2.40
N MET A 40 -6.97 6.45 2.19
CA MET A 40 -6.32 5.61 1.17
C MET A 40 -7.03 5.64 -0.18
N PHE A 41 -8.28 6.13 -0.24
CA PHE A 41 -9.08 6.13 -1.47
C PHE A 41 -8.40 6.90 -2.59
N GLY A 42 -7.86 8.08 -2.30
CA GLY A 42 -7.19 8.94 -3.30
C GLY A 42 -6.06 8.19 -4.01
N ALA A 43 -5.15 7.59 -3.26
CA ALA A 43 -4.02 6.83 -3.82
C ALA A 43 -4.49 5.59 -4.59
N THR A 44 -5.48 4.85 -4.05
CA THR A 44 -6.00 3.63 -4.67
C THR A 44 -6.71 3.90 -5.99
N PHE A 45 -7.31 5.08 -6.16
CA PHE A 45 -8.00 5.50 -7.38
C PHE A 45 -7.06 6.19 -8.39
N VAL A 46 -6.23 7.13 -7.92
CA VAL A 46 -5.43 8.02 -8.78
C VAL A 46 -4.27 7.26 -9.44
N PHE A 47 -3.54 6.41 -8.71
CA PHE A 47 -2.39 5.73 -9.31
C PHE A 47 -2.75 4.78 -10.46
N PRO A 48 -3.79 3.94 -10.38
CA PRO A 48 -4.24 3.17 -11.55
C PRO A 48 -4.62 4.05 -12.73
N LEU A 49 -5.29 5.18 -12.48
CA LEU A 49 -5.66 6.13 -13.52
C LEU A 49 -4.42 6.69 -14.23
N LEU A 50 -3.39 7.11 -13.48
CA LEU A 50 -2.11 7.59 -14.02
C LEU A 50 -1.35 6.50 -14.81
N MET A 51 -1.56 5.24 -14.46
CA MET A 51 -0.99 4.08 -15.15
C MET A 51 -1.84 3.60 -16.32
N GLY A 52 -2.90 4.31 -16.72
CA GLY A 52 -3.80 3.90 -17.81
C GLY A 52 -4.61 2.63 -17.50
N LEU A 53 -4.73 2.24 -16.24
CA LEU A 53 -5.48 1.08 -15.77
C LEU A 53 -6.88 1.49 -15.32
N ASN A 54 -7.82 0.52 -15.25
CA ASN A 54 -9.16 0.78 -14.77
C ASN A 54 -9.17 1.01 -13.23
N PRO A 55 -9.47 2.22 -12.74
CA PRO A 55 -9.41 2.52 -11.32
C PRO A 55 -10.50 1.83 -10.51
N GLN A 56 -11.68 1.57 -11.10
CA GLN A 56 -12.78 0.87 -10.42
C GLN A 56 -12.40 -0.59 -10.14
N LEU A 57 -11.79 -1.26 -11.12
CA LEU A 57 -11.26 -2.60 -10.96
C LEU A 57 -10.14 -2.63 -9.91
N ALA A 58 -9.26 -1.65 -9.90
CA ALA A 58 -8.19 -1.54 -8.92
C ALA A 58 -8.71 -1.38 -7.49
N VAL A 59 -9.74 -0.55 -7.28
CA VAL A 59 -10.40 -0.40 -5.96
C VAL A 59 -11.04 -1.71 -5.52
N MET A 60 -11.77 -2.40 -6.42
CA MET A 60 -12.36 -3.70 -6.12
C MET A 60 -11.30 -4.74 -5.74
N MET A 61 -10.23 -4.84 -6.53
CA MET A 61 -9.14 -5.79 -6.29
C MET A 61 -8.34 -5.45 -5.02
N SER A 62 -8.19 -4.18 -4.68
CA SER A 62 -7.63 -3.74 -3.41
C SER A 62 -8.43 -4.25 -2.21
N GLY A 63 -9.76 -4.17 -2.27
CA GLY A 63 -10.64 -4.74 -1.25
C GLY A 63 -10.48 -6.26 -1.12
N ILE A 64 -10.52 -6.98 -2.24
CA ILE A 64 -10.35 -8.44 -2.27
C ILE A 64 -8.98 -8.84 -1.73
N ALA A 65 -7.91 -8.18 -2.19
CA ALA A 65 -6.55 -8.46 -1.73
C ALA A 65 -6.38 -8.19 -0.23
N THR A 66 -6.99 -7.13 0.31
CA THR A 66 -6.99 -6.82 1.75
C THR A 66 -7.70 -7.90 2.55
N LEU A 67 -8.84 -8.42 2.08
CA LEU A 67 -9.55 -9.53 2.74
C LEU A 67 -8.73 -10.82 2.72
N ILE A 68 -8.10 -11.16 1.59
CA ILE A 68 -7.22 -12.32 1.47
C ILE A 68 -6.03 -12.17 2.43
N PHE A 69 -5.40 -10.99 2.46
CA PHE A 69 -4.30 -10.70 3.37
C PHE A 69 -4.73 -10.87 4.83
N LEU A 70 -5.88 -10.31 5.23
CA LEU A 70 -6.42 -10.46 6.56
C LEU A 70 -6.62 -11.94 6.94
N GLY A 71 -7.11 -12.75 6.02
CA GLY A 71 -7.26 -14.21 6.21
C GLY A 71 -5.92 -14.91 6.40
N VAL A 72 -4.93 -14.61 5.57
CA VAL A 72 -3.58 -15.21 5.62
C VAL A 72 -2.87 -14.86 6.92
N VAL A 73 -2.87 -13.58 7.31
CA VAL A 73 -2.19 -13.10 8.53
C VAL A 73 -3.02 -13.33 9.80
N ARG A 74 -4.28 -13.77 9.66
CA ARG A 74 -5.22 -14.02 10.77
C ARG A 74 -5.40 -12.80 11.69
N GLY A 75 -5.43 -11.60 11.11
CA GLY A 75 -5.59 -10.35 11.83
C GLY A 75 -4.38 -9.90 12.67
N ARG A 76 -3.24 -10.59 12.58
CA ARG A 76 -2.03 -10.25 13.35
C ARG A 76 -1.28 -9.04 12.84
N VAL A 77 -1.48 -8.70 11.57
CA VAL A 77 -0.84 -7.54 10.93
C VAL A 77 -1.95 -6.66 10.38
N PRO A 78 -2.23 -5.50 11.00
CA PRO A 78 -3.18 -4.56 10.46
C PRO A 78 -2.56 -3.87 9.25
N SER A 79 -3.09 -4.14 8.07
CA SER A 79 -2.62 -3.51 6.82
C SER A 79 -3.76 -3.42 5.82
N TYR A 80 -3.71 -2.37 5.01
CA TYR A 80 -4.54 -2.17 3.84
C TYR A 80 -3.66 -2.32 2.59
N LEU A 81 -4.14 -3.10 1.63
CA LEU A 81 -3.43 -3.29 0.36
C LEU A 81 -4.06 -2.38 -0.70
N GLY A 82 -3.34 -1.35 -1.06
CA GLY A 82 -3.75 -0.38 -2.08
C GLY A 82 -2.75 -0.28 -3.23
N SER A 83 -3.04 0.59 -4.17
CA SER A 83 -2.17 0.88 -5.30
C SER A 83 -0.88 1.54 -4.84
N SER A 84 0.24 1.22 -5.51
CA SER A 84 1.56 1.76 -5.19
C SER A 84 2.01 2.76 -6.25
N ALA A 85 2.44 3.92 -5.78
CA ALA A 85 3.09 4.95 -6.60
C ALA A 85 4.36 4.48 -7.29
N SER A 86 5.05 3.48 -6.72
CA SER A 86 6.28 2.93 -7.30
C SER A 86 6.09 2.33 -8.69
N PHE A 87 4.87 1.91 -9.03
CA PHE A 87 4.58 1.35 -10.36
C PHE A 87 4.32 2.40 -11.44
N VAL A 88 4.09 3.66 -11.09
CA VAL A 88 3.85 4.74 -12.07
C VAL A 88 5.04 4.88 -13.01
N GLY A 89 6.27 4.91 -12.47
CA GLY A 89 7.50 4.99 -13.28
C GLY A 89 7.69 3.75 -14.17
N VAL A 90 7.36 2.57 -13.67
CA VAL A 90 7.44 1.32 -14.45
C VAL A 90 6.43 1.34 -15.59
N ALA A 91 5.18 1.75 -15.35
CA ALA A 91 4.16 1.88 -16.38
C ALA A 91 4.59 2.87 -17.47
N THR A 92 5.13 4.04 -17.08
CA THR A 92 5.65 5.04 -18.01
C THR A 92 6.78 4.46 -18.87
N ALA A 93 7.71 3.72 -18.30
CA ALA A 93 8.80 3.08 -19.04
C ALA A 93 8.29 2.05 -20.06
N ILE A 94 7.29 1.26 -19.67
CA ILE A 94 6.65 0.26 -20.57
C ILE A 94 5.97 0.97 -21.75
N TYR A 95 5.20 2.05 -21.50
CA TYR A 95 4.54 2.80 -22.56
C TYR A 95 5.54 3.49 -23.50
N ASN A 96 6.62 4.05 -22.97
CA ASN A 96 7.69 4.65 -23.78
C ASN A 96 8.39 3.62 -24.68
N ALA A 97 8.39 2.35 -24.28
CA ALA A 97 8.88 1.23 -25.09
C ALA A 97 7.84 0.67 -26.10
N GLY A 98 6.66 1.29 -26.21
CA GLY A 98 5.57 0.85 -27.08
C GLY A 98 4.67 -0.24 -26.49
N GLY A 99 4.76 -0.47 -25.17
CA GLY A 99 3.94 -1.46 -24.46
C GLY A 99 2.50 -0.99 -24.25
N THR A 100 1.67 -1.91 -23.80
CA THR A 100 0.22 -1.77 -23.60
C THR A 100 -0.15 -1.84 -22.10
N PRO A 101 -1.39 -1.48 -21.70
CA PRO A 101 -1.85 -1.69 -20.33
C PRO A 101 -1.79 -3.15 -19.86
N SER A 102 -1.91 -4.10 -20.80
CA SER A 102 -1.75 -5.53 -20.50
C SER A 102 -0.31 -5.87 -20.10
N ASP A 103 0.68 -5.23 -20.72
CA ASP A 103 2.09 -5.43 -20.37
C ASP A 103 2.41 -4.86 -19.00
N VAL A 104 1.81 -3.73 -18.65
CA VAL A 104 1.90 -3.14 -17.30
C VAL A 104 1.31 -4.10 -16.25
N SER A 105 0.13 -4.67 -16.52
CA SER A 105 -0.51 -5.64 -15.64
C SER A 105 0.31 -6.93 -15.52
N GLY A 106 0.90 -7.40 -16.64
CA GLY A 106 1.82 -8.54 -16.67
C GLY A 106 3.08 -8.30 -15.84
N ALA A 107 3.68 -7.12 -15.95
CA ALA A 107 4.83 -6.72 -15.14
C ALA A 107 4.51 -6.72 -13.64
N MET A 108 3.35 -6.20 -13.24
CA MET A 108 2.89 -6.23 -11.84
C MET A 108 2.71 -7.65 -11.32
N PHE A 109 2.18 -8.56 -12.14
CA PHE A 109 2.04 -9.97 -11.78
C PHE A 109 3.41 -10.59 -11.47
N TRP A 110 4.41 -10.37 -12.34
CA TRP A 110 5.76 -10.89 -12.13
C TRP A 110 6.46 -10.29 -10.92
N VAL A 111 6.21 -9.01 -10.61
CA VAL A 111 6.68 -8.42 -9.34
C VAL A 111 6.05 -9.13 -8.15
N GLY A 112 4.76 -9.46 -8.20
CA GLY A 112 4.08 -10.25 -7.17
C GLY A 112 4.73 -11.63 -6.96
N VAL A 113 5.07 -12.31 -8.05
CA VAL A 113 5.80 -13.60 -8.01
C VAL A 113 7.19 -13.42 -7.39
N ALA A 114 7.93 -12.39 -7.79
CA ALA A 114 9.24 -12.10 -7.21
C ALA A 114 9.16 -11.84 -5.70
N LEU A 115 8.17 -11.07 -5.24
CA LEU A 115 7.94 -10.82 -3.82
C LEU A 115 7.57 -12.09 -3.05
N LEU A 116 6.81 -13.00 -3.66
CA LEU A 116 6.52 -14.30 -3.07
C LEU A 116 7.79 -15.13 -2.89
N ILE A 117 8.67 -15.16 -3.88
CA ILE A 117 9.98 -15.84 -3.80
C ILE A 117 10.82 -15.23 -2.67
N VAL A 118 10.89 -13.90 -2.60
CA VAL A 118 11.58 -13.20 -1.51
C VAL A 118 10.97 -13.56 -0.15
N GLY A 119 9.65 -13.63 -0.05
CA GLY A 119 8.95 -14.06 1.16
C GLY A 119 9.34 -15.47 1.61
N VAL A 120 9.43 -16.43 0.68
CA VAL A 120 9.89 -17.79 0.95
C VAL A 120 11.36 -17.82 1.42
N ILE A 121 12.23 -17.05 0.76
CA ILE A 121 13.64 -16.93 1.16
C ILE A 121 13.74 -16.38 2.60
N ILE A 122 12.96 -15.36 2.92
CA ILE A 122 12.94 -14.78 4.28
C ILE A 122 12.44 -15.78 5.30
N GLN A 123 11.41 -16.57 4.96
CA GLN A 123 10.91 -17.61 5.85
C GLN A 123 11.96 -18.69 6.12
N ALA A 124 12.78 -19.05 5.13
CA ALA A 124 13.83 -20.04 5.26
C ALA A 124 15.09 -19.50 5.95
N ALA A 125 15.52 -18.30 5.61
CA ALA A 125 16.78 -17.70 6.07
C ALA A 125 16.64 -16.79 7.30
N GLY A 126 15.39 -16.45 7.69
CA GLY A 126 15.07 -15.57 8.82
C GLY A 126 15.14 -14.08 8.48
N SER A 127 14.56 -13.26 9.36
CA SER A 127 14.43 -11.79 9.17
C SER A 127 15.78 -11.04 9.13
N ARG A 128 16.87 -11.67 9.59
CA ARG A 128 18.21 -11.05 9.58
C ARG A 128 18.70 -10.70 8.17
N VAL A 129 18.26 -11.46 7.15
CA VAL A 129 18.60 -11.18 5.74
C VAL A 129 18.03 -9.84 5.31
N ILE A 130 16.77 -9.54 5.68
CA ILE A 130 16.14 -8.26 5.35
C ILE A 130 16.87 -7.09 6.02
N HIS A 131 17.13 -7.19 7.31
CA HIS A 131 17.82 -6.11 8.04
C HIS A 131 19.23 -5.83 7.50
N ARG A 132 19.88 -6.85 6.93
CA ARG A 132 21.19 -6.70 6.30
C ARG A 132 21.11 -6.13 4.88
N ALA A 133 20.07 -6.52 4.11
CA ALA A 133 19.88 -6.08 2.73
C ALA A 133 19.21 -4.68 2.65
N LEU A 134 18.33 -4.36 3.59
CA LEU A 134 17.56 -3.11 3.66
C LEU A 134 17.79 -2.41 5.01
N PRO A 135 18.98 -1.87 5.27
CA PRO A 135 19.19 -1.04 6.46
C PRO A 135 18.30 0.21 6.39
N PRO A 136 17.95 0.83 7.53
CA PRO A 136 17.03 1.98 7.59
C PRO A 136 17.42 3.15 6.66
N VAL A 137 18.71 3.36 6.45
CA VAL A 137 19.23 4.41 5.53
C VAL A 137 18.80 4.12 4.09
N VAL A 138 18.89 2.88 3.62
CA VAL A 138 18.46 2.48 2.27
C VAL A 138 16.95 2.64 2.13
N THR A 139 16.18 2.17 3.11
CA THR A 139 14.73 2.30 3.10
C THR A 139 14.30 3.78 3.08
N GLY A 140 14.93 4.62 3.89
CA GLY A 140 14.68 6.07 3.90
C GLY A 140 15.01 6.74 2.57
N ALA A 141 16.14 6.40 1.95
CA ALA A 141 16.53 6.93 0.64
C ALA A 141 15.54 6.53 -0.46
N VAL A 142 15.08 5.27 -0.47
CA VAL A 142 14.08 4.79 -1.45
C VAL A 142 12.75 5.53 -1.29
N VAL A 143 12.26 5.72 -0.06
CA VAL A 143 11.01 6.46 0.20
C VAL A 143 11.15 7.92 -0.25
N MET A 144 12.28 8.55 0.01
CA MET A 144 12.57 9.92 -0.45
C MET A 144 12.56 10.01 -1.97
N LEU A 145 13.21 9.09 -2.68
CA LEU A 145 13.23 9.02 -4.14
C LEU A 145 11.83 8.83 -4.73
N ILE A 146 10.99 7.99 -4.13
CA ILE A 146 9.58 7.84 -4.54
C ILE A 146 8.85 9.17 -4.41
N GLY A 147 9.01 9.89 -3.30
CA GLY A 147 8.41 11.21 -3.10
C GLY A 147 8.87 12.23 -4.14
N PHE A 148 10.14 12.31 -4.42
CA PHE A 148 10.69 13.23 -5.45
C PHE A 148 10.19 12.88 -6.87
N ASN A 149 10.08 11.61 -7.21
CA ASN A 149 9.54 11.19 -8.50
C ASN A 149 8.05 11.50 -8.66
N LEU A 150 7.29 11.55 -7.57
CA LEU A 150 5.87 11.89 -7.59
C LEU A 150 5.60 13.40 -7.58
N ALA A 151 6.53 14.21 -7.08
CA ALA A 151 6.35 15.66 -6.99
C ALA A 151 5.99 16.32 -8.32
N PRO A 152 6.66 16.03 -9.47
CA PRO A 152 6.28 16.56 -10.77
C PRO A 152 4.87 16.14 -11.20
N VAL A 153 4.47 14.89 -10.93
CA VAL A 153 3.15 14.37 -11.28
C VAL A 153 2.06 15.15 -10.53
N VAL A 154 2.26 15.38 -9.23
CA VAL A 154 1.34 16.18 -8.43
C VAL A 154 1.27 17.62 -8.94
N ALA A 155 2.41 18.23 -9.26
CA ALA A 155 2.47 19.58 -9.78
C ALA A 155 1.73 19.73 -11.12
N THR A 156 1.86 18.77 -12.03
CA THR A 156 1.19 18.82 -13.34
C THR A 156 -0.29 18.53 -13.29
N VAL A 157 -0.74 17.67 -12.37
CA VAL A 157 -2.15 17.26 -12.25
C VAL A 157 -2.97 18.25 -11.43
N TYR A 158 -2.39 18.79 -10.35
CA TYR A 158 -3.11 19.65 -9.41
C TYR A 158 -2.79 21.14 -9.53
N TRP A 159 -1.71 21.50 -10.23
CA TRP A 159 -1.34 22.89 -10.53
C TRP A 159 -1.16 23.08 -12.02
N PRO A 160 -2.25 23.31 -12.79
CA PRO A 160 -2.15 23.73 -14.18
C PRO A 160 -1.37 25.06 -14.24
N GLN A 161 -0.40 25.13 -15.14
CA GLN A 161 0.50 26.31 -15.26
C GLN A 161 -0.25 27.61 -15.60
N ASP A 162 -1.47 27.52 -16.07
CA ASP A 162 -2.30 28.66 -16.50
C ASP A 162 -2.90 29.47 -15.34
N GLN A 163 -2.73 29.04 -14.10
CA GLN A 163 -3.26 29.74 -12.92
C GLN A 163 -2.26 30.68 -12.25
N TRP A 164 -1.06 30.83 -12.78
CA TRP A 164 0.01 31.67 -12.21
C TRP A 164 0.36 32.92 -13.03
N ILE A 165 -0.48 33.27 -14.06
CA ILE A 165 -0.34 34.48 -14.87
C ILE A 165 -1.48 35.44 -14.54
#